data_dfa209d2464c16f4938c2eec53b647d2
#
_entry.id   dfa209d2464c16f4938c2eec53b647d2
#
_cell.length_a   1.000
_cell.length_b   1.000
_cell.length_c   1.000
_cell.angle_alpha   90.00
_cell.angle_beta   90.00
_cell.angle_gamma   90.00
#
_symmetry.space_group_name_H-M   'P 1'
#
loop_
_entity.id
_entity.type
_entity.pdbx_description
1 polymer ?
#
loop_
_entity_poly.entity_id
_entity_poly.type
_entity_poly.pdbx_seq_one_letter_code
_entity_poly.pdbx_strand_id
1 'polypeptide(L)'
;MNRYSNRNILKLTLIALACCAVAGFGWAARNTRLQVVEGSELNEETIEAAPNPEAARAAFNEAAKVFFSARCANCHPAGDIPTQGDKMTPHTMGVTRGPDGMGIYGQTCTTCHQYENLPGEHMPPGTEVPWHMPPPSQKMVFQGLTAGQLCRNFKDPSKNGGHKTLRETMDHVLNRDPLVMWAWEPGNGRTLPPMSFEQFAAKVDEWVKSGGACPE
;
A
#
# COMPACT_ATOMS: atom_id res chain seq x y z
N MET A 1 -42.53 -1.90 -12.57
CA MET A 1 -43.08 -1.44 -13.87
C MET A 1 -42.30 -0.21 -14.27
N ASN A 2 -41.34 -0.31 -15.14
CA ASN A 2 -41.16 0.51 -16.31
C ASN A 2 -39.97 0.01 -17.12
N ARG A 3 -40.30 -0.44 -18.31
CA ARG A 3 -39.36 -0.85 -19.37
C ARG A 3 -39.01 0.38 -20.18
N TYR A 4 -37.72 0.51 -20.55
CA TYR A 4 -37.32 1.20 -21.79
C TYR A 4 -36.23 0.39 -22.45
N SER A 5 -36.56 -0.20 -23.36
CA SER A 5 -36.51 -0.57 -24.77
C SER A 5 -35.38 0.10 -25.56
N ASN A 6 -34.61 -0.81 -26.07
CA ASN A 6 -33.65 -0.79 -27.16
C ASN A 6 -34.17 -0.13 -28.45
N ARG A 7 -33.34 0.56 -29.24
CA ARG A 7 -33.26 0.56 -30.72
C ARG A 7 -32.48 1.75 -31.24
N ASN A 8 -31.45 1.46 -32.04
CA ASN A 8 -31.30 1.97 -33.41
C ASN A 8 -29.92 1.54 -33.93
N ILE A 9 -29.89 0.55 -34.78
CA ILE A 9 -30.07 0.53 -36.25
C ILE A 9 -28.87 1.13 -37.00
N LEU A 10 -28.17 0.20 -37.55
CA LEU A 10 -27.30 0.10 -38.70
C LEU A 10 -27.67 1.06 -39.85
N LYS A 11 -26.71 1.79 -40.42
CA LYS A 11 -26.75 2.29 -41.79
C LYS A 11 -25.45 2.03 -42.54
N LEU A 12 -25.51 1.05 -43.41
CA LEU A 12 -24.61 0.89 -44.56
C LEU A 12 -24.87 2.00 -45.56
N THR A 13 -23.82 2.52 -46.18
CA THR A 13 -23.93 3.16 -47.50
C THR A 13 -22.71 2.79 -48.35
N LEU A 14 -22.97 1.98 -49.33
CA LEU A 14 -22.15 1.72 -50.53
C LEU A 14 -22.21 2.93 -51.45
N ILE A 15 -21.11 3.36 -52.04
CA ILE A 15 -21.09 4.13 -53.30
C ILE A 15 -19.98 3.57 -54.19
N ALA A 16 -20.40 3.41 -55.44
CA ALA A 16 -19.79 2.65 -56.49
C ALA A 16 -18.72 3.39 -57.31
N LEU A 17 -17.98 2.56 -58.02
CA LEU A 17 -17.03 2.79 -59.11
C LEU A 17 -17.33 3.92 -60.08
N ALA A 18 -16.28 4.58 -60.55
CA ALA A 18 -16.19 5.08 -61.92
C ALA A 18 -14.76 4.93 -62.47
N CYS A 19 -14.65 4.18 -63.56
CA CYS A 19 -13.45 4.02 -64.36
C CYS A 19 -13.13 5.30 -65.15
N CYS A 20 -11.85 5.64 -65.31
CA CYS A 20 -11.34 6.31 -66.51
C CYS A 20 -9.89 5.86 -66.74
N ALA A 21 -9.71 5.16 -67.86
CA ALA A 21 -8.43 4.84 -68.45
C ALA A 21 -7.90 6.04 -69.25
N VAL A 22 -6.61 6.40 -69.02
CA VAL A 22 -5.84 7.17 -70.04
C VAL A 22 -4.39 6.62 -70.02
N ALA A 23 -3.91 6.43 -71.21
CA ALA A 23 -2.73 5.75 -71.65
C ALA A 23 -1.40 6.48 -71.30
N GLY A 24 -0.41 5.71 -70.98
CA GLY A 24 0.96 5.74 -71.47
C GLY A 24 1.84 6.97 -71.24
N PHE A 25 2.84 6.83 -70.35
CA PHE A 25 4.21 7.26 -70.59
C PHE A 25 5.11 6.45 -69.67
N GLY A 26 6.01 5.68 -70.31
CA GLY A 26 7.00 4.91 -69.58
C GLY A 26 8.07 5.81 -68.88
N TRP A 27 8.24 5.58 -67.63
CA TRP A 27 9.40 5.98 -66.90
C TRP A 27 9.88 4.81 -66.00
N ALA A 28 11.10 4.38 -66.27
CA ALA A 28 11.79 3.38 -65.47
C ALA A 28 12.05 3.95 -64.08
N ALA A 29 11.13 3.72 -63.16
CA ALA A 29 11.38 3.98 -61.77
C ALA A 29 12.05 2.75 -61.13
N ARG A 30 13.29 2.97 -60.70
CA ARG A 30 14.04 2.00 -59.89
C ARG A 30 13.21 1.61 -58.68
N ASN A 31 12.90 0.33 -58.61
CA ASN A 31 12.25 -0.31 -57.42
C ASN A 31 13.20 -0.20 -56.22
N THR A 32 13.13 0.91 -55.51
CA THR A 32 13.64 0.94 -54.13
C THR A 32 12.55 0.36 -53.27
N ARG A 33 12.66 -0.93 -53.03
CA ARG A 33 11.83 -1.66 -52.05
C ARG A 33 12.13 -1.05 -50.68
N LEU A 34 11.28 -0.13 -50.23
CA LEU A 34 11.26 0.23 -48.81
C LEU A 34 10.90 -1.05 -48.04
N GLN A 35 11.88 -1.66 -47.43
CA GLN A 35 11.63 -2.64 -46.39
C GLN A 35 11.00 -1.86 -45.24
N VAL A 36 9.69 -2.02 -45.07
CA VAL A 36 9.04 -1.75 -43.81
C VAL A 36 9.67 -2.73 -42.82
N VAL A 37 10.57 -2.22 -42.00
CA VAL A 37 10.98 -2.94 -40.78
C VAL A 37 9.71 -2.97 -39.94
N GLU A 38 9.01 -4.10 -39.93
CA GLU A 38 7.97 -4.38 -38.96
C GLU A 38 8.56 -4.10 -37.58
N GLY A 39 7.85 -3.21 -36.86
CA GLY A 39 8.30 -2.73 -35.57
C GLY A 39 8.68 -3.90 -34.68
N SER A 40 9.92 -3.93 -34.25
CA SER A 40 10.29 -4.68 -33.07
C SER A 40 9.39 -4.16 -31.96
N GLU A 41 8.43 -5.00 -31.54
CA GLU A 41 7.81 -4.83 -30.24
C GLU A 41 8.96 -4.65 -29.26
N LEU A 42 9.12 -3.43 -28.77
CA LEU A 42 9.96 -3.18 -27.63
C LEU A 42 9.26 -3.92 -26.48
N ASN A 43 9.70 -5.15 -26.25
CA ASN A 43 9.46 -5.80 -24.98
C ASN A 43 10.00 -4.82 -23.94
N GLU A 44 9.12 -4.12 -23.29
CA GLU A 44 9.36 -3.43 -22.05
C GLU A 44 9.59 -4.52 -21.00
N GLU A 45 10.72 -5.22 -21.17
CA GLU A 45 11.29 -6.06 -20.15
C GLU A 45 11.58 -5.11 -18.99
N THR A 46 10.71 -5.13 -17.99
CA THR A 46 10.93 -4.41 -16.74
C THR A 46 12.28 -4.88 -16.23
N ILE A 47 13.31 -4.10 -16.48
CA ILE A 47 14.65 -4.32 -15.93
C ILE A 47 14.46 -4.18 -14.42
N GLU A 48 14.25 -5.31 -13.75
CA GLU A 48 14.24 -5.35 -12.29
C GLU A 48 15.61 -4.86 -11.84
N ALA A 49 15.64 -3.69 -11.22
CA ALA A 49 16.89 -3.06 -10.82
C ALA A 49 17.67 -4.03 -9.92
N ALA A 50 18.96 -4.19 -10.19
CA ALA A 50 19.81 -5.04 -9.37
C ALA A 50 19.72 -4.63 -7.89
N PRO A 51 19.72 -5.59 -6.94
CA PRO A 51 19.65 -5.30 -5.52
C PRO A 51 20.71 -4.28 -5.10
N ASN A 52 20.30 -3.21 -4.42
CA ASN A 52 21.18 -2.19 -3.88
C ASN A 52 21.07 -2.16 -2.35
N PRO A 53 21.93 -2.90 -1.63
CA PRO A 53 21.83 -3.01 -0.18
C PRO A 53 22.00 -1.68 0.58
N GLU A 54 22.76 -0.74 0.06
CA GLU A 54 22.96 0.56 0.68
C GLU A 54 21.69 1.41 0.57
N ALA A 55 21.11 1.50 -0.62
CA ALA A 55 19.83 2.18 -0.85
C ALA A 55 18.71 1.55 -0.01
N ALA A 56 18.65 0.20 0.06
CA ALA A 56 17.68 -0.49 0.88
C ALA A 56 17.81 -0.12 2.37
N ARG A 57 19.02 -0.15 2.92
CA ARG A 57 19.24 0.24 4.33
C ARG A 57 18.87 1.70 4.59
N ALA A 58 19.23 2.59 3.69
CA ALA A 58 18.90 4.02 3.80
C ALA A 58 17.37 4.23 3.75
N ALA A 59 16.69 3.61 2.81
CA ALA A 59 15.24 3.70 2.67
C ALA A 59 14.52 3.13 3.92
N PHE A 60 14.96 1.98 4.44
CA PHE A 60 14.39 1.42 5.64
C PHE A 60 14.59 2.30 6.88
N ASN A 61 15.76 2.92 7.04
CA ASN A 61 16.00 3.85 8.16
C ASN A 61 15.04 5.03 8.15
N GLU A 62 14.70 5.55 6.96
CA GLU A 62 13.68 6.60 6.84
C GLU A 62 12.28 6.07 7.16
N ALA A 63 11.86 4.93 6.60
CA ALA A 63 10.58 4.32 6.89
C ALA A 63 10.42 3.96 8.38
N ALA A 64 11.48 3.51 9.04
CA ALA A 64 11.48 3.14 10.46
C ALA A 64 11.06 4.30 11.37
N LYS A 65 11.30 5.54 11.00
CA LYS A 65 10.83 6.72 11.75
C LYS A 65 9.31 6.75 11.88
N VAL A 66 8.59 6.30 10.86
CA VAL A 66 7.13 6.17 10.88
C VAL A 66 6.70 4.97 11.69
N PHE A 67 7.28 3.80 11.48
CA PHE A 67 6.95 2.59 12.25
C PHE A 67 7.14 2.78 13.75
N PHE A 68 8.13 3.56 14.17
CA PHE A 68 8.38 3.88 15.58
C PHE A 68 7.55 5.05 16.11
N SER A 69 6.83 5.78 15.24
CA SER A 69 5.93 6.81 15.70
C SER A 69 4.78 6.24 16.53
N ALA A 70 4.22 7.04 17.41
CA ALA A 70 3.06 6.64 18.22
C ALA A 70 1.87 6.17 17.38
N ARG A 71 1.78 6.61 16.13
CA ARG A 71 0.67 6.23 15.21
C ARG A 71 0.71 4.76 14.81
N CYS A 72 1.89 4.17 14.76
CA CYS A 72 2.08 2.75 14.45
C CYS A 72 2.35 1.93 15.72
N ALA A 73 3.31 2.38 16.54
CA ALA A 73 3.79 1.62 17.68
C ALA A 73 2.73 1.41 18.78
N ASN A 74 1.70 2.28 18.88
CA ASN A 74 0.61 2.10 19.83
C ASN A 74 -0.19 0.80 19.60
N CYS A 75 -0.38 0.39 18.34
CA CYS A 75 -1.04 -0.85 17.98
C CYS A 75 -0.09 -2.04 17.88
N HIS A 76 1.24 -1.77 17.83
CA HIS A 76 2.30 -2.77 17.70
C HIS A 76 3.22 -2.83 18.95
N PRO A 77 2.64 -2.96 20.18
CA PRO A 77 3.39 -3.02 21.43
C PRO A 77 4.14 -4.34 21.58
N ALA A 78 5.12 -4.36 22.46
CA ALA A 78 5.83 -5.60 22.84
C ALA A 78 4.91 -6.60 23.56
N GLY A 79 3.98 -6.09 24.39
CA GLY A 79 2.99 -6.88 25.13
C GLY A 79 1.66 -7.04 24.42
N ASP A 80 0.62 -7.34 25.20
CA ASP A 80 -0.75 -7.47 24.74
C ASP A 80 -1.64 -6.28 25.16
N ILE A 81 -1.09 -5.33 25.88
CA ILE A 81 -1.73 -4.06 26.20
C ILE A 81 -1.31 -3.06 25.12
N PRO A 82 -2.24 -2.51 24.33
CA PRO A 82 -1.91 -1.42 23.40
C PRO A 82 -1.42 -0.20 24.17
N THR A 83 -0.67 0.67 23.52
CA THR A 83 -0.35 1.96 24.09
C THR A 83 -1.23 3.05 23.46
N GLN A 84 -1.26 4.23 24.08
CA GLN A 84 -2.09 5.35 23.63
C GLN A 84 -1.34 6.69 23.73
N GLY A 85 -1.84 7.64 22.95
CA GLY A 85 -1.31 8.99 22.92
C GLY A 85 0.08 9.09 22.30
N ASP A 86 0.62 10.29 22.24
CA ASP A 86 1.93 10.56 21.64
C ASP A 86 3.10 10.08 22.51
N LYS A 87 2.84 9.89 23.80
CA LYS A 87 3.83 9.37 24.77
C LYS A 87 3.86 7.85 24.86
N MET A 88 3.00 7.16 24.06
CA MET A 88 2.90 5.70 24.05
C MET A 88 2.74 5.10 25.45
N THR A 89 1.89 5.71 26.28
CA THR A 89 1.59 5.19 27.62
C THR A 89 0.66 3.97 27.50
N PRO A 90 0.69 3.01 28.45
CA PRO A 90 -0.25 1.89 28.43
C PRO A 90 -1.70 2.39 28.30
N HIS A 91 -2.50 1.70 27.49
CA HIS A 91 -3.90 2.06 27.31
C HIS A 91 -4.64 1.97 28.64
N THR A 92 -5.43 2.99 28.94
CA THR A 92 -6.28 3.02 30.15
C THR A 92 -7.38 1.95 30.09
N MET A 93 -8.15 1.79 31.15
CA MET A 93 -9.30 0.87 31.24
C MET A 93 -8.93 -0.62 31.22
N GLY A 94 -7.66 -1.00 31.33
CA GLY A 94 -7.26 -2.41 31.34
C GLY A 94 -7.48 -3.16 30.03
N VAL A 95 -7.54 -2.44 28.91
CA VAL A 95 -7.74 -3.01 27.57
C VAL A 95 -6.57 -3.90 27.18
N THR A 96 -6.87 -5.06 26.60
CA THR A 96 -5.87 -5.99 26.07
C THR A 96 -6.25 -6.43 24.67
N ARG A 97 -5.27 -6.99 23.92
CA ARG A 97 -5.41 -7.49 22.56
C ARG A 97 -6.56 -8.49 22.39
N GLY A 98 -6.76 -9.37 23.39
CA GLY A 98 -7.70 -10.49 23.25
C GLY A 98 -7.22 -11.58 22.28
N PRO A 99 -8.04 -12.63 22.08
CA PRO A 99 -7.65 -13.81 21.30
C PRO A 99 -7.59 -13.56 19.78
N ASP A 100 -8.27 -12.53 19.30
CA ASP A 100 -8.44 -12.20 17.87
C ASP A 100 -7.96 -10.78 17.50
N GLY A 101 -7.40 -10.03 18.46
CA GLY A 101 -7.01 -8.64 18.25
C GLY A 101 -8.10 -7.61 18.53
N MET A 102 -9.34 -8.06 18.79
CA MET A 102 -10.54 -7.21 18.94
C MET A 102 -10.81 -6.79 20.39
N GLY A 103 -9.94 -7.14 21.32
CA GLY A 103 -10.18 -6.97 22.75
C GLY A 103 -10.73 -8.23 23.41
N ILE A 104 -11.22 -8.12 24.64
CA ILE A 104 -11.81 -9.25 25.37
C ILE A 104 -13.34 -9.11 25.48
N TYR A 105 -14.00 -10.21 25.79
CA TYR A 105 -15.45 -10.20 26.02
C TYR A 105 -15.85 -9.12 27.05
N GLY A 106 -16.86 -8.34 26.70
CA GLY A 106 -17.33 -7.21 27.52
C GLY A 106 -16.46 -5.94 27.43
N GLN A 107 -15.31 -6.00 26.74
CA GLN A 107 -14.40 -4.85 26.57
C GLN A 107 -13.72 -4.93 25.20
N THR A 108 -14.51 -4.98 24.14
CA THR A 108 -14.01 -4.97 22.77
C THR A 108 -13.53 -3.56 22.37
N CYS A 109 -12.56 -3.49 21.48
CA CYS A 109 -12.04 -2.22 20.98
C CYS A 109 -13.15 -1.32 20.42
N THR A 110 -14.10 -1.90 19.70
CA THR A 110 -15.23 -1.20 19.08
C THR A 110 -16.27 -0.69 20.07
N THR A 111 -16.19 -1.02 21.35
CA THR A 111 -17.04 -0.41 22.40
C THR A 111 -16.77 1.11 22.51
N CYS A 112 -15.52 1.53 22.32
CA CYS A 112 -15.12 2.95 22.39
C CYS A 112 -14.68 3.50 21.05
N HIS A 113 -14.03 2.69 20.20
CA HIS A 113 -13.55 3.09 18.90
C HIS A 113 -14.63 2.87 17.84
N GLN A 114 -15.20 3.96 17.34
CA GLN A 114 -16.29 3.97 16.37
C GLN A 114 -15.76 4.01 14.93
N TYR A 115 -16.66 4.14 13.96
CA TYR A 115 -16.33 4.18 12.54
C TYR A 115 -15.73 5.52 12.06
N GLU A 116 -15.55 6.47 12.98
CA GLU A 116 -14.92 7.76 12.75
C GLU A 116 -14.28 8.28 14.05
N ASN A 117 -13.36 9.24 13.93
CA ASN A 117 -12.80 9.93 15.09
C ASN A 117 -13.91 10.69 15.83
N LEU A 118 -14.06 10.45 17.12
CA LEU A 118 -14.97 11.23 17.94
C LEU A 118 -14.49 12.69 18.05
N PRO A 119 -15.42 13.67 18.08
CA PRO A 119 -15.06 15.07 18.20
C PRO A 119 -14.41 15.39 19.56
N GLY A 120 -13.41 16.28 19.54
CA GLY A 120 -12.66 16.69 20.73
C GLY A 120 -11.21 16.19 20.74
N GLU A 121 -10.42 16.83 21.60
CA GLU A 121 -9.01 16.43 21.77
C GLU A 121 -8.90 15.10 22.50
N HIS A 122 -8.03 14.23 21.99
CA HIS A 122 -7.71 12.90 22.59
C HIS A 122 -8.93 11.97 22.79
N MET A 123 -10.06 12.27 22.17
CA MET A 123 -11.22 11.37 22.19
C MET A 123 -10.87 10.04 21.48
N PRO A 124 -11.59 8.93 21.80
CA PRO A 124 -11.32 7.66 21.11
C PRO A 124 -11.28 7.82 19.60
N PRO A 125 -10.20 7.39 18.95
CA PRO A 125 -10.13 7.41 17.49
C PRO A 125 -11.02 6.35 16.86
N GLY A 126 -11.34 6.55 15.58
CA GLY A 126 -12.10 5.59 14.80
C GLY A 126 -11.70 5.64 13.34
N THR A 127 -12.15 4.65 12.58
CA THR A 127 -11.94 4.52 11.15
C THR A 127 -13.06 3.68 10.55
N GLU A 128 -13.26 3.75 9.25
CA GLU A 128 -14.35 3.05 8.54
C GLU A 128 -14.35 1.50 8.67
N VAL A 129 -13.29 0.94 9.24
CA VAL A 129 -13.21 -0.50 9.59
C VAL A 129 -13.19 -0.68 11.11
N PRO A 130 -13.57 -1.86 11.63
CA PRO A 130 -13.50 -2.12 13.06
C PRO A 130 -12.10 -1.92 13.63
N TRP A 131 -11.99 -1.15 14.71
CA TRP A 131 -10.73 -0.91 15.39
C TRP A 131 -10.20 -2.20 16.02
N HIS A 132 -8.95 -2.55 15.73
CA HIS A 132 -8.33 -3.77 16.24
C HIS A 132 -6.80 -3.69 16.25
N MET A 133 -6.17 -4.64 16.92
CA MET A 133 -4.74 -4.92 16.88
C MET A 133 -4.48 -6.17 16.02
N PRO A 134 -3.27 -6.39 15.53
CA PRO A 134 -2.92 -7.70 14.97
C PRO A 134 -3.22 -8.80 16.02
N PRO A 135 -3.87 -9.93 15.64
CA PRO A 135 -4.14 -11.02 16.59
C PRO A 135 -2.85 -11.63 17.13
N PRO A 136 -2.88 -12.37 18.26
CA PRO A 136 -1.68 -12.99 18.85
C PRO A 136 -0.90 -13.87 17.87
N SER A 137 -1.60 -14.56 16.98
CA SER A 137 -1.00 -15.43 15.95
C SER A 137 -0.26 -14.66 14.84
N GLN A 138 -0.54 -13.37 14.69
CA GLN A 138 0.04 -12.49 13.67
C GLN A 138 0.68 -11.25 14.31
N LYS A 139 1.07 -11.35 15.55
CA LYS A 139 1.63 -10.24 16.32
C LYS A 139 2.91 -9.73 15.68
N MET A 140 2.91 -8.45 15.34
CA MET A 140 4.07 -7.70 14.86
C MET A 140 4.45 -6.66 15.91
N VAL A 141 5.67 -6.70 16.39
CA VAL A 141 6.17 -5.80 17.46
C VAL A 141 7.04 -4.72 16.83
N PHE A 142 6.75 -3.46 17.15
CA PHE A 142 7.60 -2.32 16.77
C PHE A 142 8.24 -1.68 18.01
N GLN A 143 7.53 -1.69 19.11
CA GLN A 143 7.98 -1.06 20.36
C GLN A 143 9.28 -1.65 20.87
N GLY A 144 10.24 -0.78 21.21
CA GLY A 144 11.50 -1.16 21.86
C GLY A 144 12.55 -1.81 20.93
N LEU A 145 12.31 -1.83 19.63
CA LEU A 145 13.24 -2.38 18.65
C LEU A 145 14.13 -1.30 18.03
N THR A 146 15.33 -1.70 17.59
CA THR A 146 16.12 -0.91 16.64
C THR A 146 15.57 -1.07 15.22
N ALA A 147 15.95 -0.18 14.30
CA ALA A 147 15.56 -0.30 12.90
C ALA A 147 16.03 -1.63 12.29
N GLY A 148 17.24 -2.07 12.61
CA GLY A 148 17.74 -3.37 12.14
C GLY A 148 16.95 -4.56 12.69
N GLN A 149 16.55 -4.51 13.96
CA GLN A 149 15.70 -5.57 14.55
C GLN A 149 14.32 -5.61 13.90
N LEU A 150 13.68 -4.45 13.72
CA LEU A 150 12.38 -4.37 13.07
C LEU A 150 12.44 -4.87 11.63
N CYS A 151 13.44 -4.44 10.87
CA CYS A 151 13.67 -4.91 9.51
C CYS A 151 13.81 -6.44 9.45
N ARG A 152 14.60 -7.03 10.32
CA ARG A 152 14.74 -8.49 10.41
C ARG A 152 13.43 -9.18 10.79
N ASN A 153 12.64 -8.58 11.67
CA ASN A 153 11.32 -9.10 12.02
C ASN A 153 10.36 -9.10 10.84
N PHE A 154 10.37 -8.08 9.99
CA PHE A 154 9.55 -8.06 8.76
C PHE A 154 9.93 -9.16 7.76
N LYS A 155 11.14 -9.70 7.85
CA LYS A 155 11.62 -10.81 6.99
C LYS A 155 11.44 -12.19 7.63
N ASP A 156 11.02 -12.26 8.87
CA ASP A 156 10.86 -13.49 9.63
C ASP A 156 9.37 -13.87 9.71
N PRO A 157 8.92 -14.95 9.01
CA PRO A 157 7.53 -15.37 9.02
C PRO A 157 6.95 -15.64 10.42
N SER A 158 7.80 -15.96 11.40
CA SER A 158 7.35 -16.15 12.77
C SER A 158 7.03 -14.84 13.51
N LYS A 159 7.40 -13.69 12.93
CA LYS A 159 7.30 -12.34 13.54
C LYS A 159 6.54 -11.33 12.67
N ASN A 160 6.28 -11.65 11.42
CA ASN A 160 5.67 -10.75 10.46
C ASN A 160 4.21 -11.12 10.10
N GLY A 161 3.56 -11.97 10.91
CA GLY A 161 2.20 -12.42 10.62
C GLY A 161 2.13 -13.65 9.71
N GLY A 162 3.24 -14.33 9.44
CA GLY A 162 3.30 -15.52 8.59
C GLY A 162 3.50 -15.22 7.11
N HIS A 163 3.76 -13.96 6.74
CA HIS A 163 4.03 -13.57 5.35
C HIS A 163 5.34 -14.15 4.83
N LYS A 164 5.34 -14.62 3.59
CA LYS A 164 6.47 -15.30 2.96
C LYS A 164 7.42 -14.34 2.23
N THR A 165 6.91 -13.20 1.82
CA THR A 165 7.66 -12.19 1.08
C THR A 165 7.56 -10.82 1.77
N LEU A 166 8.55 -9.95 1.52
CA LEU A 166 8.49 -8.57 1.98
C LEU A 166 7.30 -7.82 1.39
N ARG A 167 6.94 -8.11 0.16
CA ARG A 167 5.80 -7.50 -0.50
C ARG A 167 4.51 -7.82 0.25
N GLU A 168 4.26 -9.08 0.55
CA GLU A 168 3.11 -9.50 1.36
C GLU A 168 3.10 -8.83 2.74
N THR A 169 4.28 -8.75 3.39
CA THR A 169 4.41 -8.09 4.71
C THR A 169 4.02 -6.61 4.66
N MET A 170 4.30 -5.94 3.54
CA MET A 170 4.03 -4.50 3.38
C MET A 170 2.70 -4.19 2.66
N ASP A 171 1.96 -5.20 2.23
CA ASP A 171 0.75 -5.01 1.42
C ASP A 171 -0.30 -4.14 2.12
N HIS A 172 -0.56 -4.33 3.42
CA HIS A 172 -1.54 -3.51 4.13
C HIS A 172 -1.13 -2.03 4.20
N VAL A 173 0.18 -1.75 4.28
CA VAL A 173 0.71 -0.38 4.21
C VAL A 173 0.56 0.19 2.81
N LEU A 174 1.05 -0.55 1.80
CA LEU A 174 1.12 -0.07 0.42
C LEU A 174 -0.27 0.03 -0.24
N ASN A 175 -1.22 -0.81 0.17
CA ASN A 175 -2.60 -0.83 -0.32
C ASN A 175 -3.55 0.07 0.47
N ARG A 176 -3.04 0.95 1.32
CA ARG A 176 -3.81 1.97 2.07
C ARG A 176 -4.90 1.34 2.95
N ASP A 177 -4.53 0.35 3.74
CA ASP A 177 -5.43 -0.19 4.77
C ASP A 177 -6.00 0.96 5.63
N PRO A 178 -7.32 1.02 5.88
CA PRO A 178 -7.93 2.13 6.62
C PRO A 178 -7.36 2.35 8.02
N LEU A 179 -6.95 1.29 8.74
CA LEU A 179 -6.28 1.44 10.04
C LEU A 179 -4.90 2.07 9.90
N VAL A 180 -4.18 1.74 8.83
CA VAL A 180 -2.88 2.38 8.51
C VAL A 180 -3.11 3.84 8.14
N MET A 181 -4.09 4.14 7.28
CA MET A 181 -4.39 5.49 6.81
C MET A 181 -4.84 6.42 7.93
N TRP A 182 -5.52 5.87 8.96
CA TRP A 182 -5.86 6.64 10.15
C TRP A 182 -4.63 7.33 10.78
N ALA A 183 -3.44 6.77 10.66
CA ALA A 183 -2.22 7.37 11.21
C ALA A 183 -1.97 8.81 10.73
N TRP A 184 -2.42 9.16 9.52
CA TRP A 184 -2.32 10.51 8.93
C TRP A 184 -3.57 11.37 9.13
N GLU A 185 -4.64 10.78 9.69
CA GLU A 185 -5.87 11.49 10.10
C GLU A 185 -6.25 11.13 11.54
N PRO A 186 -5.34 11.29 12.52
CA PRO A 186 -5.48 10.70 13.85
C PRO A 186 -6.49 11.41 14.76
N GLY A 187 -7.15 12.46 14.27
CA GLY A 187 -8.03 13.30 15.07
C GLY A 187 -7.28 14.35 15.89
N ASN A 188 -8.03 15.17 16.60
CA ASN A 188 -7.52 16.34 17.32
C ASN A 188 -6.59 15.95 18.49
N GLY A 189 -5.58 16.78 18.71
CA GLY A 189 -4.65 16.64 19.84
C GLY A 189 -3.56 15.54 19.65
N ARG A 190 -3.43 14.96 18.44
CA ARG A 190 -2.43 13.94 18.14
C ARG A 190 -1.45 14.40 17.08
N THR A 191 -0.17 14.11 17.29
CA THR A 191 0.88 14.40 16.31
C THR A 191 0.77 13.47 15.09
N LEU A 192 1.08 13.99 13.92
CA LEU A 192 1.19 13.21 12.70
C LEU A 192 2.48 12.37 12.68
N PRO A 193 2.56 11.33 11.84
CA PRO A 193 3.84 10.69 11.51
C PRO A 193 4.86 11.72 10.97
N PRO A 194 6.18 11.41 11.05
CA PRO A 194 7.23 12.38 10.69
C PRO A 194 7.36 12.68 9.19
N MET A 195 6.56 12.02 8.35
CA MET A 195 6.50 12.29 6.90
C MET A 195 5.11 11.98 6.36
N SER A 196 4.79 12.45 5.14
CA SER A 196 3.52 12.13 4.49
C SER A 196 3.40 10.64 4.19
N PHE A 197 2.17 10.16 3.97
CA PHE A 197 1.95 8.77 3.58
C PHE A 197 2.69 8.42 2.27
N GLU A 198 2.66 9.30 1.29
CA GLU A 198 3.30 9.09 -0.01
C GLU A 198 4.83 8.96 0.13
N GLN A 199 5.44 9.79 0.98
CA GLN A 199 6.87 9.70 1.28
C GLN A 199 7.21 8.39 1.98
N PHE A 200 6.40 7.99 2.95
CA PHE A 200 6.57 6.74 3.69
C PHE A 200 6.41 5.52 2.77
N ALA A 201 5.33 5.48 1.99
CA ALA A 201 5.09 4.39 1.04
C ALA A 201 6.20 4.27 0.00
N ALA A 202 6.71 5.41 -0.51
CA ALA A 202 7.85 5.42 -1.42
C ALA A 202 9.11 4.83 -0.78
N LYS A 203 9.38 5.12 0.50
CA LYS A 203 10.53 4.54 1.22
C LYS A 203 10.38 3.05 1.49
N VAL A 204 9.18 2.60 1.81
CA VAL A 204 8.88 1.16 1.94
C VAL A 204 9.06 0.43 0.60
N ASP A 205 8.51 0.99 -0.48
CA ASP A 205 8.63 0.41 -1.83
C ASP A 205 10.09 0.39 -2.31
N GLU A 206 10.83 1.48 -2.09
CA GLU A 206 12.28 1.57 -2.39
C GLU A 206 13.05 0.48 -1.64
N TRP A 207 12.78 0.28 -0.35
CA TRP A 207 13.40 -0.77 0.45
C TRP A 207 13.15 -2.16 -0.14
N VAL A 208 11.88 -2.47 -0.44
CA VAL A 208 11.49 -3.76 -1.01
C VAL A 208 12.16 -3.99 -2.36
N LYS A 209 12.08 -3.03 -3.28
CA LYS A 209 12.65 -3.11 -4.64
C LYS A 209 14.18 -3.18 -4.65
N SER A 210 14.83 -2.58 -3.66
CA SER A 210 16.30 -2.61 -3.52
C SER A 210 16.83 -3.89 -2.84
N GLY A 211 15.96 -4.90 -2.65
CA GLY A 211 16.35 -6.21 -2.12
C GLY A 211 16.20 -6.36 -0.60
N GLY A 212 15.59 -5.40 0.10
CA GLY A 212 15.20 -5.54 1.49
C GLY A 212 16.37 -5.73 2.48
N ALA A 213 17.54 -5.14 2.22
CA ALA A 213 18.67 -5.19 3.16
C ALA A 213 18.34 -4.43 4.44
N CYS A 214 18.75 -4.99 5.59
CA CYS A 214 18.50 -4.39 6.89
C CYS A 214 19.66 -3.54 7.37
N PRO A 215 19.38 -2.41 8.06
CA PRO A 215 20.39 -1.69 8.84
C PRO A 215 20.98 -2.57 9.96
N GLU A 216 22.10 -2.15 10.55
CA GLU A 216 22.73 -2.82 11.68
C GLU A 216 21.89 -2.73 12.97
#